data_bc70f1b89a287e8944bd12f111f09bb2
#
_entry.id   bc70f1b89a287e8944bd12f111f09bb2
#
_cell.length_a   1.000
_cell.length_b   1.000
_cell.length_c   1.000
_cell.angle_alpha   90.00
_cell.angle_beta   90.00
_cell.angle_gamma   90.00
#
_symmetry.space_group_name_H-M   'P 1'
#
loop_
_entity.id
_entity.type
_entity.pdbx_description
1 polymer ?
#
loop_
_entity_poly.entity_id
_entity_poly.type
_entity_poly.pdbx_seq_one_letter_code
_entity_poly.pdbx_strand_id
1 'polypeptide(L)'
;MLFRSYFTAMSDKVYPAFAGVLGGQKPVLKVRSMTSCWGVCCPAKRQITFALQLYNQPPAAQIYVVVHEYCHFLQLNHSPAFWAEVEKLLPDWKARRELLKK
;
A
#
# COMPACT_ATOMS: atom_id res chain seq x y z
N MET A 1 -11.92 -15.54 0.53
CA MET A 1 -11.71 -14.74 1.73
C MET A 1 -12.15 -13.32 1.53
N LEU A 2 -13.03 -12.85 2.37
CA LEU A 2 -13.59 -11.50 2.23
C LEU A 2 -12.54 -10.41 2.35
N PHE A 3 -11.63 -10.53 3.33
CA PHE A 3 -10.62 -9.50 3.53
C PHE A 3 -9.67 -9.38 2.35
N ARG A 4 -9.29 -10.51 1.78
CA ARG A 4 -8.39 -10.49 0.64
C ARG A 4 -9.07 -9.83 -0.56
N SER A 5 -10.34 -10.13 -0.80
CA SER A 5 -11.09 -9.51 -1.89
C SER A 5 -11.20 -8.00 -1.69
N TYR A 6 -11.44 -7.59 -0.45
CA TYR A 6 -11.54 -6.17 -0.13
C TYR A 6 -10.24 -5.42 -0.48
N PHE A 7 -9.11 -5.96 -0.04
CA PHE A 7 -7.83 -5.33 -0.31
C PHE A 7 -7.42 -5.44 -1.78
N THR A 8 -7.82 -6.51 -2.45
CA THR A 8 -7.58 -6.66 -3.88
C THR A 8 -8.30 -5.55 -4.65
N ALA A 9 -9.57 -5.29 -4.31
CA ALA A 9 -10.32 -4.23 -4.97
C ALA A 9 -9.66 -2.87 -4.75
N MET A 10 -9.16 -2.63 -3.54
CA MET A 10 -8.50 -1.38 -3.22
C MET A 10 -7.17 -1.27 -3.96
N SER A 11 -6.40 -2.35 -4.01
CA SER A 11 -5.15 -2.40 -4.73
C SER A 11 -5.37 -2.14 -6.23
N ASP A 12 -6.46 -2.64 -6.79
CA ASP A 12 -6.76 -2.45 -8.20
C ASP A 12 -6.97 -0.98 -8.56
N LYS A 13 -7.37 -0.16 -7.59
CA LYS A 13 -7.52 1.27 -7.82
C LYS A 13 -6.17 1.96 -7.93
N VAL A 14 -5.16 1.43 -7.28
CA VAL A 14 -3.81 2.01 -7.25
C VAL A 14 -2.94 1.45 -8.36
N TYR A 15 -3.15 0.19 -8.72
CA TYR A 15 -2.31 -0.53 -9.67
C TYR A 15 -2.03 0.22 -10.98
N PRO A 16 -3.01 0.88 -11.62
CA PRO A 16 -2.73 1.52 -12.91
C PRO A 16 -1.57 2.51 -12.88
N ALA A 17 -1.36 3.17 -11.75
CA ALA A 17 -0.26 4.12 -11.61
C ALA A 17 1.11 3.44 -11.61
N PHE A 18 1.14 2.13 -11.36
CA PHE A 18 2.39 1.36 -11.25
C PHE A 18 2.51 0.25 -12.28
N ALA A 19 1.55 0.15 -13.19
CA ALA A 19 1.53 -0.96 -14.15
C ALA A 19 2.82 -1.04 -14.97
N GLY A 20 3.36 0.10 -15.38
CA GLY A 20 4.59 0.12 -16.17
C GLY A 20 5.79 -0.39 -15.38
N VAL A 21 5.88 0.00 -14.11
CA VAL A 21 6.96 -0.42 -13.24
C VAL A 21 6.89 -1.92 -12.98
N LEU A 22 5.68 -2.45 -12.88
CA LEU A 22 5.46 -3.86 -12.56
C LEU A 22 5.41 -4.76 -13.79
N GLY A 23 5.66 -4.20 -14.97
CA GLY A 23 5.68 -5.00 -16.20
C GLY A 23 4.32 -5.56 -16.58
N GLY A 24 3.25 -4.89 -16.18
CA GLY A 24 1.90 -5.31 -16.50
C GLY A 24 1.35 -6.43 -15.64
N GLN A 25 2.08 -6.84 -14.60
CA GLN A 25 1.64 -7.91 -13.71
C GLN A 25 1.31 -7.34 -12.34
N LYS A 26 0.15 -7.71 -11.81
CA LYS A 26 -0.25 -7.28 -10.49
C LYS A 26 0.55 -8.03 -9.43
N PRO A 27 0.89 -7.37 -8.31
CA PRO A 27 1.60 -8.06 -7.24
C PRO A 27 0.69 -9.05 -6.53
N VAL A 28 1.30 -10.05 -5.91
CA VAL A 28 0.58 -10.99 -5.07
C VAL A 28 0.20 -10.28 -3.78
N LEU A 29 -1.04 -10.42 -3.35
CA LEU A 29 -1.52 -9.79 -2.13
C LEU A 29 -1.77 -10.84 -1.07
N LYS A 30 -1.36 -10.54 0.14
CA LYS A 30 -1.63 -11.38 1.31
C LYS A 30 -2.19 -10.51 2.42
N VAL A 31 -2.97 -11.13 3.30
CA VAL A 31 -3.55 -10.45 4.45
C VAL A 31 -3.28 -11.32 5.66
N ARG A 32 -2.74 -10.71 6.71
CA ARG A 32 -2.46 -11.45 7.95
C ARG A 32 -2.51 -10.51 9.14
N SER A 33 -2.73 -11.08 10.32
CA SER A 33 -2.73 -10.29 11.54
C SER A 33 -1.31 -9.81 11.83
N MET A 34 -1.15 -8.50 11.96
CA MET A 34 0.14 -7.90 12.28
C MET A 34 -0.08 -6.77 13.26
N THR A 35 0.79 -6.65 14.25
CA THR A 35 0.64 -5.63 15.30
C THR A 35 1.67 -4.52 15.19
N SER A 36 2.76 -4.73 14.45
CA SER A 36 3.85 -3.77 14.40
C SER A 36 3.84 -2.87 13.18
N CYS A 37 3.05 -3.21 12.16
CA CYS A 37 2.98 -2.39 10.95
C CYS A 37 1.65 -2.62 10.25
N TRP A 38 1.33 -1.74 9.31
CA TRP A 38 0.08 -1.82 8.54
C TRP A 38 0.24 -2.57 7.24
N GLY A 39 1.47 -2.73 6.77
CA GLY A 39 1.74 -3.47 5.56
C GLY A 39 3.23 -3.71 5.39
N VAL A 40 3.56 -4.65 4.53
CA VAL A 40 4.94 -4.99 4.18
C VAL A 40 5.00 -5.26 2.69
N CYS A 41 5.97 -4.67 2.02
CA CYS A 41 6.21 -4.94 0.60
C CYS A 41 7.49 -5.74 0.47
N CYS A 42 7.43 -6.79 -0.34
CA CYS A 42 8.62 -7.58 -0.67
C CYS A 42 8.81 -7.52 -2.19
N PRO A 43 9.54 -6.52 -2.70
CA PRO A 43 9.67 -6.35 -4.16
C PRO A 43 10.30 -7.56 -4.86
N ALA A 44 11.23 -8.24 -4.21
CA ALA A 44 11.87 -9.41 -4.83
C ALA A 44 10.88 -10.50 -5.16
N LYS A 45 9.82 -10.63 -4.35
CA LYS A 45 8.78 -11.62 -4.57
C LYS A 45 7.54 -11.03 -5.23
N ARG A 46 7.56 -9.74 -5.53
CA ARG A 46 6.41 -9.00 -6.06
C ARG A 46 5.18 -9.25 -5.22
N GLN A 47 5.32 -9.05 -3.92
CA GLN A 47 4.31 -9.40 -2.95
C GLN A 47 4.12 -8.28 -1.96
N ILE A 48 2.85 -8.02 -1.61
CA ILE A 48 2.48 -7.05 -0.58
C ILE A 48 1.61 -7.77 0.43
N THR A 49 1.93 -7.63 1.72
CA THR A 49 1.13 -8.17 2.80
C THR A 49 0.49 -7.02 3.55
N PHE A 50 -0.83 -7.05 3.73
CA PHE A 50 -1.55 -6.04 4.49
C PHE A 50 -1.93 -6.59 5.85
N ALA A 51 -1.91 -5.73 6.88
CA ALA A 51 -2.38 -6.10 8.19
C ALA A 51 -3.89 -6.26 8.15
N LEU A 52 -4.39 -7.34 8.74
CA LEU A 52 -5.83 -7.55 8.83
C LEU A 52 -6.49 -6.38 9.55
N GLN A 53 -5.82 -5.82 10.55
CA GLN A 53 -6.32 -4.69 11.33
C GLN A 53 -6.56 -3.44 10.47
N LEU A 54 -5.93 -3.36 9.32
CA LEU A 54 -6.13 -2.23 8.41
C LEU A 54 -7.58 -2.15 7.92
N TYR A 55 -8.27 -3.28 7.90
CA TYR A 55 -9.66 -3.33 7.47
C TYR A 55 -10.55 -2.39 8.29
N ASN A 56 -10.18 -2.15 9.54
CA ASN A 56 -10.96 -1.31 10.46
C ASN A 56 -10.58 0.16 10.43
N GLN A 57 -9.65 0.53 9.55
CA GLN A 57 -9.21 1.92 9.44
C GLN A 57 -10.03 2.66 8.40
N PRO A 58 -10.07 4.00 8.46
CA PRO A 58 -10.80 4.77 7.46
C PRO A 58 -10.30 4.49 6.04
N PRO A 59 -11.18 4.51 5.03
CA PRO A 59 -10.76 4.24 3.66
C PRO A 59 -9.62 5.13 3.17
N ALA A 60 -9.60 6.40 3.60
CA ALA A 60 -8.51 7.30 3.20
C ALA A 60 -7.16 6.80 3.69
N ALA A 61 -7.12 6.26 4.92
CA ALA A 61 -5.90 5.70 5.49
C ALA A 61 -5.54 4.39 4.80
N GLN A 62 -6.53 3.59 4.45
CA GLN A 62 -6.29 2.33 3.75
C GLN A 62 -5.62 2.57 2.41
N ILE A 63 -6.11 3.54 1.65
CA ILE A 63 -5.52 3.89 0.35
C ILE A 63 -4.08 4.37 0.55
N TYR A 64 -3.83 5.15 1.60
CA TYR A 64 -2.47 5.59 1.89
C TYR A 64 -1.52 4.40 2.07
N VAL A 65 -1.95 3.39 2.83
CA VAL A 65 -1.10 2.21 3.05
C VAL A 65 -0.85 1.47 1.75
N VAL A 66 -1.89 1.32 0.92
CA VAL A 66 -1.73 0.65 -0.37
C VAL A 66 -0.71 1.39 -1.25
N VAL A 67 -0.84 2.72 -1.36
CA VAL A 67 0.10 3.52 -2.14
C VAL A 67 1.51 3.43 -1.56
N HIS A 68 1.62 3.50 -0.23
CA HIS A 68 2.90 3.40 0.46
C HIS A 68 3.63 2.11 0.08
N GLU A 69 2.92 0.98 0.12
CA GLU A 69 3.56 -0.29 -0.20
C GLU A 69 3.87 -0.42 -1.69
N TYR A 70 3.01 0.10 -2.56
CA TYR A 70 3.31 0.11 -3.99
C TYR A 70 4.55 0.93 -4.30
N CYS A 71 4.76 2.04 -3.59
CA CYS A 71 5.92 2.89 -3.84
C CYS A 71 7.23 2.19 -3.51
N HIS A 72 7.20 1.16 -2.67
CA HIS A 72 8.40 0.38 -2.40
C HIS A 72 8.89 -0.42 -3.60
N PHE A 73 8.08 -0.57 -4.64
CA PHE A 73 8.56 -1.16 -5.89
C PHE A 73 9.46 -0.18 -6.63
N LEU A 74 9.38 1.12 -6.30
CA LEU A 74 10.22 2.15 -6.89
C LEU A 74 11.41 2.50 -6.01
N GLN A 75 11.19 2.61 -4.71
CA GLN A 75 12.21 3.04 -3.75
C GLN A 75 12.07 2.19 -2.50
N LEU A 76 13.11 1.41 -2.18
CA LEU A 76 13.09 0.55 -1.00
C LEU A 76 13.14 1.34 0.30
N ASN A 77 13.89 2.42 0.32
CA ASN A 77 14.07 3.24 1.52
C ASN A 77 13.05 4.36 1.56
N HIS A 78 12.73 4.84 2.76
CA HIS A 78 11.85 5.98 2.94
C HIS A 78 12.64 7.28 2.74
N SER A 79 13.29 7.39 1.59
CA SER A 79 14.08 8.56 1.21
C SER A 79 13.15 9.67 0.71
N PRO A 80 13.68 10.89 0.51
CA PRO A 80 12.87 11.94 -0.11
C PRO A 80 12.29 11.53 -1.45
N ALA A 81 12.99 10.70 -2.24
CA ALA A 81 12.47 10.21 -3.51
C ALA A 81 11.24 9.32 -3.29
N PHE A 82 11.24 8.50 -2.24
CA PHE A 82 10.09 7.69 -1.90
C PHE A 82 8.86 8.56 -1.62
N TRP A 83 9.04 9.54 -0.74
CA TRP A 83 7.91 10.39 -0.35
C TRP A 83 7.43 11.27 -1.50
N ALA A 84 8.31 11.62 -2.42
CA ALA A 84 7.90 12.34 -3.62
C ALA A 84 6.96 11.49 -4.47
N GLU A 85 7.22 10.18 -4.56
CA GLU A 85 6.33 9.29 -5.31
C GLU A 85 4.98 9.14 -4.63
N VAL A 86 4.97 9.04 -3.30
CA VAL A 86 3.71 8.99 -2.55
C VAL A 86 2.92 10.27 -2.79
N GLU A 87 3.58 11.42 -2.73
CA GLU A 87 2.92 12.70 -2.85
C GLU A 87 2.33 12.95 -4.24
N LYS A 88 2.92 12.38 -5.27
CA LYS A 88 2.36 12.48 -6.63
C LYS A 88 0.95 11.93 -6.69
N LEU A 89 0.71 10.84 -5.98
CA LEU A 89 -0.58 10.16 -6.00
C LEU A 89 -1.50 10.65 -4.90
N LEU A 90 -0.92 11.01 -3.75
CA LEU A 90 -1.68 11.44 -2.58
C LEU A 90 -1.04 12.70 -2.00
N PRO A 91 -1.40 13.88 -2.53
CA PRO A 91 -0.85 15.13 -1.99
C PRO A 91 -1.14 15.32 -0.50
N ASP A 92 -2.21 14.71 -0.01
CA ASP A 92 -2.61 14.78 1.38
C ASP A 92 -2.15 13.58 2.21
N TRP A 93 -1.06 12.92 1.79
CA TRP A 93 -0.63 11.69 2.45
C TRP A 93 -0.34 11.86 3.94
N LYS A 94 0.12 13.03 4.35
CA LYS A 94 0.41 13.25 5.78
C LYS A 94 -0.85 13.20 6.62
N ALA A 95 -1.93 13.81 6.12
CA ALA A 95 -3.21 13.77 6.82
C ALA A 95 -3.75 12.35 6.88
N ARG A 96 -3.60 11.60 5.78
CA ARG A 96 -4.05 10.22 5.76
C ARG A 96 -3.27 9.34 6.74
N ARG A 97 -1.96 9.57 6.82
CA ARG A 97 -1.11 8.83 7.74
C ARG A 97 -1.53 9.07 9.20
N GLU A 98 -1.93 10.29 9.50
CA GLU A 98 -2.37 10.62 10.85
C GLU A 98 -3.63 9.84 11.26
N LEU A 99 -4.44 9.45 10.30
CA LEU A 99 -5.65 8.69 10.59
C LEU A 99 -5.34 7.29 11.12
N LEU A 100 -4.14 6.79 10.91
CA LEU A 100 -3.75 5.46 11.39
C LEU A 100 -3.40 5.43 12.87
N LYS A 101 -3.34 6.55 13.52
CA LYS A 101 -3.06 6.58 14.95
C LYS A 101 -4.22 6.03 15.74
N LYS A 102 -3.90 5.32 16.79
CA LYS A 102 -4.91 4.73 17.67
C LYS A 102 -5.53 5.77 18.56
#